data_d44e33efd2eb7d09a6566da8664a4ae7
#
_entry.id   d44e33efd2eb7d09a6566da8664a4ae7
#
_cell.length_a   1.000
_cell.length_b   1.000
_cell.length_c   1.000
_cell.angle_alpha   90.00
_cell.angle_beta   90.00
_cell.angle_gamma   90.00
#
_symmetry.space_group_name_H-M   'P 1'
#
loop_
_entity.id
_entity.type
_entity.pdbx_description
1 polymer ?
#
loop_
_entity_poly.entity_id
_entity_poly.type
_entity_poly.pdbx_seq_one_letter_code
_entity_poly.pdbx_strand_id
1 'polypeptide(L)'
;MKIKPFRGIRPPKALAKQVSSRPYDVLNSDEARAEAMGNEMSLYHIIKPEINFPEGTDEHDECVYAAARQQFDLFREKGWLVQDQEEQYYVYAQTMDGRTQYGLVVAAWVEDYMEGRIKKHELTRRDKEEDRMKHVRVNNANVEPVFFAYPHHEELDAIIARACEGAPEYDFVSDLDGFGHTLWVISDKEDIARITALVAEMPAMYIADGHHRSAAAALVGNEKKLQNPNHQGDEEYNYFLAVCFPDNQLHIMDYNRVVKDLNGMTEEQFLEALKADFEVEEMGTAIYRPEALHVFALYLGGHWYKLTAKDGRYDDNDPIGVLDVTISSNLILDKLLGIKDLRSDKRIDFVGGIRGLGELSRRVDSGEMKMALALYPVTMKQLIDIADTGNIMPPKTTWFEPKLRSGLVIHELV
;
A
#
# COMPACT_ATOMS: atom_id res chain seq x y z
N MET A 1 -20.58 0.03 -7.13
CA MET A 1 -19.54 -1.00 -6.83
C MET A 1 -20.21 -2.30 -6.41
N LYS A 2 -19.64 -3.45 -6.74
CA LYS A 2 -20.21 -4.74 -6.34
C LYS A 2 -19.25 -5.47 -5.39
N ILE A 3 -19.75 -5.85 -4.23
CA ILE A 3 -19.05 -6.66 -3.25
C ILE A 3 -19.93 -7.82 -2.80
N LYS A 4 -19.32 -8.83 -2.19
CA LYS A 4 -20.08 -9.89 -1.50
C LYS A 4 -19.41 -10.29 -0.19
N PRO A 5 -20.20 -10.83 0.78
CA PRO A 5 -19.66 -11.55 1.92
C PRO A 5 -19.04 -12.86 1.43
N PHE A 6 -18.10 -13.41 2.18
CA PHE A 6 -17.41 -14.64 1.80
C PHE A 6 -17.00 -15.46 3.03
N ARG A 7 -16.70 -16.74 2.82
CA ARG A 7 -16.20 -17.63 3.86
C ARG A 7 -14.68 -17.48 3.97
N GLY A 8 -14.23 -16.54 4.80
CA GLY A 8 -12.81 -16.28 4.99
C GLY A 8 -12.04 -17.48 5.51
N ILE A 9 -10.84 -17.71 4.98
CA ILE A 9 -9.87 -18.63 5.58
C ILE A 9 -9.00 -17.78 6.50
N ARG A 10 -8.97 -18.14 7.79
CA ARG A 10 -8.32 -17.31 8.80
C ARG A 10 -7.76 -18.12 9.96
N PRO A 11 -6.77 -17.60 10.70
CA PRO A 11 -6.21 -18.31 11.84
C PRO A 11 -7.21 -18.39 13.01
N PRO A 12 -7.16 -19.45 13.84
CA PRO A 12 -7.77 -19.44 15.14
C PRO A 12 -7.29 -18.23 15.98
N LYS A 13 -8.16 -17.70 16.83
CA LYS A 13 -7.89 -16.48 17.64
C LYS A 13 -6.53 -16.47 18.31
N ALA A 14 -6.11 -17.58 18.91
CA ALA A 14 -4.84 -17.70 19.63
C ALA A 14 -3.61 -17.63 18.71
N LEU A 15 -3.77 -17.84 17.41
CA LEU A 15 -2.68 -17.91 16.44
C LEU A 15 -2.58 -16.67 15.54
N ALA A 16 -3.56 -15.78 15.57
CA ALA A 16 -3.64 -14.65 14.64
C ALA A 16 -2.37 -13.79 14.61
N LYS A 17 -1.80 -13.46 15.78
CA LYS A 17 -0.55 -12.70 15.90
C LYS A 17 0.64 -13.43 15.27
N GLN A 18 0.72 -14.76 15.43
CA GLN A 18 1.84 -15.57 14.94
C GLN A 18 1.75 -15.84 13.44
N VAL A 19 0.52 -15.97 12.91
CA VAL A 19 0.29 -16.20 11.48
C VAL A 19 0.46 -14.92 10.68
N SER A 20 -0.06 -13.79 11.17
CA SER A 20 -0.06 -12.54 10.41
C SER A 20 1.34 -12.02 10.12
N SER A 21 1.55 -11.52 8.91
CA SER A 21 2.81 -10.95 8.46
C SER A 21 2.62 -9.60 7.78
N ARG A 22 3.70 -8.83 7.61
CA ARG A 22 3.71 -7.66 6.73
C ARG A 22 3.53 -8.11 5.28
N PRO A 23 3.04 -7.25 4.37
CA PRO A 23 2.90 -7.61 2.97
C PRO A 23 4.27 -7.87 2.32
N TYR A 24 4.26 -8.67 1.26
CA TYR A 24 5.47 -9.19 0.61
C TYR A 24 6.43 -8.10 0.07
N ASP A 25 5.90 -6.94 -0.26
CA ASP A 25 6.57 -5.85 -0.97
C ASP A 25 7.26 -4.81 -0.06
N VAL A 26 7.12 -4.96 1.27
CA VAL A 26 7.76 -4.04 2.23
C VAL A 26 9.06 -4.57 2.83
N LEU A 27 9.48 -5.77 2.46
CA LEU A 27 10.70 -6.42 2.95
C LEU A 27 11.33 -7.31 1.87
N ASN A 28 12.65 -7.48 1.95
CA ASN A 28 13.37 -8.44 1.11
C ASN A 28 13.31 -9.85 1.71
N SER A 29 13.89 -10.84 1.00
CA SER A 29 13.86 -12.25 1.41
C SER A 29 14.66 -12.53 2.68
N ASP A 30 15.77 -11.82 2.91
CA ASP A 30 16.57 -11.98 4.12
C ASP A 30 15.85 -11.42 5.35
N GLU A 31 15.18 -10.28 5.21
CA GLU A 31 14.34 -9.70 6.26
C GLU A 31 13.16 -10.63 6.57
N ALA A 32 12.50 -11.20 5.54
CA ALA A 32 11.40 -12.14 5.73
C ALA A 32 11.86 -13.42 6.46
N ARG A 33 13.05 -13.92 6.11
CA ARG A 33 13.67 -15.08 6.77
C ARG A 33 13.98 -14.79 8.23
N ALA A 34 14.50 -13.59 8.53
CA ALA A 34 14.79 -13.16 9.90
C ALA A 34 13.49 -13.02 10.73
N GLU A 35 12.45 -12.44 10.17
CA GLU A 35 11.15 -12.28 10.86
C GLU A 35 10.41 -13.61 11.07
N ALA A 36 10.55 -14.57 10.14
CA ALA A 36 9.95 -15.89 10.27
C ALA A 36 10.77 -16.85 11.14
N MET A 37 11.98 -16.46 11.57
CA MET A 37 12.89 -17.34 12.32
C MET A 37 12.23 -17.89 13.59
N GLY A 38 12.14 -19.22 13.69
CA GLY A 38 11.53 -19.90 14.85
C GLY A 38 9.99 -19.86 14.86
N ASN A 39 9.36 -19.35 13.82
CA ASN A 39 7.90 -19.32 13.68
C ASN A 39 7.46 -20.05 12.41
N GLU A 40 7.17 -21.34 12.53
CA GLU A 40 6.67 -22.18 11.43
C GLU A 40 5.27 -21.76 10.93
N MET A 41 4.53 -20.98 11.73
CA MET A 41 3.19 -20.49 11.39
C MET A 41 3.23 -19.13 10.69
N SER A 42 4.41 -18.53 10.49
CA SER A 42 4.49 -17.24 9.80
C SER A 42 3.97 -17.34 8.37
N LEU A 43 3.08 -16.43 7.97
CA LEU A 43 2.55 -16.41 6.61
C LEU A 43 3.63 -16.16 5.56
N TYR A 44 4.81 -15.68 5.93
CA TYR A 44 5.93 -15.54 5.01
C TYR A 44 6.30 -16.86 4.32
N HIS A 45 6.10 -18.00 4.96
CA HIS A 45 6.30 -19.31 4.34
C HIS A 45 5.42 -19.52 3.10
N ILE A 46 4.31 -18.78 2.97
CA ILE A 46 3.39 -18.84 1.83
C ILE A 46 3.61 -17.67 0.86
N ILE A 47 3.75 -16.42 1.36
CA ILE A 47 3.81 -15.23 0.51
C ILE A 47 5.22 -14.85 0.06
N LYS A 48 6.25 -15.39 0.76
CA LYS A 48 7.68 -15.30 0.43
C LYS A 48 8.32 -16.69 0.51
N PRO A 49 7.83 -17.64 -0.30
CA PRO A 49 8.14 -19.07 -0.14
C PRO A 49 9.63 -19.41 -0.37
N GLU A 50 10.40 -18.52 -0.99
CA GLU A 50 11.85 -18.64 -1.14
C GLU A 50 12.59 -18.74 0.20
N ILE A 51 11.98 -18.28 1.31
CA ILE A 51 12.57 -18.42 2.65
C ILE A 51 12.65 -19.89 3.12
N ASN A 52 11.89 -20.79 2.48
CA ASN A 52 11.91 -22.23 2.77
C ASN A 52 13.07 -22.96 2.08
N PHE A 53 13.87 -22.25 1.27
CA PHE A 53 15.00 -22.76 0.51
C PHE A 53 16.32 -22.16 1.00
N PRO A 54 17.49 -22.69 0.58
CA PRO A 54 18.78 -22.06 0.85
C PRO A 54 18.84 -20.60 0.37
N GLU A 55 19.65 -19.79 1.06
CA GLU A 55 19.92 -18.41 0.64
C GLU A 55 20.43 -18.37 -0.81
N GLY A 56 19.97 -17.36 -1.57
CA GLY A 56 20.32 -17.20 -2.98
C GLY A 56 19.45 -18.00 -3.95
N THR A 57 18.45 -18.75 -3.48
CA THR A 57 17.44 -19.36 -4.37
C THR A 57 16.66 -18.24 -5.05
N ASP A 58 16.47 -18.34 -6.38
CA ASP A 58 15.68 -17.38 -7.14
C ASP A 58 14.21 -17.43 -6.70
N GLU A 59 13.69 -16.29 -6.24
CA GLU A 59 12.29 -16.17 -5.80
C GLU A 59 11.27 -16.48 -6.92
N HIS A 60 11.73 -16.51 -8.20
CA HIS A 60 10.89 -16.78 -9.36
C HIS A 60 10.99 -18.22 -9.89
N ASP A 61 11.73 -19.11 -9.23
CA ASP A 61 11.79 -20.52 -9.62
C ASP A 61 10.44 -21.23 -9.40
N GLU A 62 10.09 -22.14 -10.31
CA GLU A 62 8.83 -22.88 -10.25
C GLU A 62 8.70 -23.72 -8.96
N CYS A 63 9.81 -24.23 -8.40
CA CYS A 63 9.79 -24.94 -7.13
C CYS A 63 9.43 -24.04 -5.96
N VAL A 64 9.74 -22.74 -6.02
CA VAL A 64 9.39 -21.75 -5.01
C VAL A 64 7.89 -21.49 -5.02
N TYR A 65 7.29 -21.30 -6.20
CA TYR A 65 5.81 -21.19 -6.30
C TYR A 65 5.10 -22.46 -5.85
N ALA A 66 5.62 -23.65 -6.21
CA ALA A 66 5.05 -24.92 -5.74
C ALA A 66 5.10 -25.03 -4.21
N ALA A 67 6.17 -24.54 -3.58
CA ALA A 67 6.28 -24.50 -2.13
C ALA A 67 5.23 -23.59 -1.47
N ALA A 68 4.85 -22.47 -2.10
CA ALA A 68 3.76 -21.63 -1.61
C ALA A 68 2.48 -22.42 -1.42
N ARG A 69 2.09 -23.22 -2.43
CA ARG A 69 0.89 -24.09 -2.36
C ARG A 69 1.05 -25.17 -1.29
N GLN A 70 2.19 -25.83 -1.23
CA GLN A 70 2.46 -26.87 -0.21
C GLN A 70 2.34 -26.30 1.21
N GLN A 71 2.87 -25.11 1.44
CA GLN A 71 2.75 -24.44 2.74
C GLN A 71 1.32 -24.03 3.05
N PHE A 72 0.58 -23.52 2.07
CA PHE A 72 -0.84 -23.17 2.26
C PHE A 72 -1.67 -24.41 2.65
N ASP A 73 -1.46 -25.55 1.98
CA ASP A 73 -2.11 -26.82 2.30
C ASP A 73 -1.72 -27.32 3.70
N LEU A 74 -0.42 -27.23 4.06
CA LEU A 74 0.08 -27.59 5.38
C LEU A 74 -0.55 -26.75 6.49
N PHE A 75 -0.70 -25.43 6.27
CA PHE A 75 -1.35 -24.53 7.24
C PHE A 75 -2.82 -24.94 7.49
N ARG A 76 -3.53 -25.33 6.45
CA ARG A 76 -4.91 -25.85 6.56
C ARG A 76 -4.93 -27.20 7.28
N GLU A 77 -4.06 -28.12 6.92
CA GLU A 77 -3.93 -29.45 7.54
C GLU A 77 -3.62 -29.36 9.03
N LYS A 78 -2.73 -28.45 9.42
CA LYS A 78 -2.35 -28.19 10.83
C LYS A 78 -3.42 -27.42 11.61
N GLY A 79 -4.46 -26.92 10.96
CA GLY A 79 -5.47 -26.06 11.58
C GLY A 79 -4.95 -24.68 11.96
N TRP A 80 -3.84 -24.24 11.38
CA TRP A 80 -3.33 -22.87 11.54
C TRP A 80 -4.13 -21.86 10.72
N LEU A 81 -4.80 -22.35 9.66
CA LEU A 81 -5.79 -21.63 8.87
C LEU A 81 -7.05 -22.48 8.75
N VAL A 82 -8.20 -21.90 9.11
CA VAL A 82 -9.51 -22.56 9.10
C VAL A 82 -10.49 -21.72 8.32
N GLN A 83 -11.31 -22.34 7.48
CA GLN A 83 -12.35 -21.66 6.72
C GLN A 83 -13.60 -21.47 7.57
N ASP A 84 -14.16 -20.25 7.53
CA ASP A 84 -15.45 -19.95 8.15
C ASP A 84 -16.60 -20.75 7.49
N GLN A 85 -17.62 -21.07 8.27
CA GLN A 85 -18.76 -21.87 7.80
C GLN A 85 -19.76 -21.04 7.00
N GLU A 86 -19.91 -19.76 7.37
CA GLU A 86 -20.88 -18.83 6.80
C GLU A 86 -20.18 -17.72 6.01
N GLU A 87 -20.87 -17.18 5.02
CA GLU A 87 -20.46 -15.99 4.30
C GLU A 87 -20.71 -14.75 5.17
N GLN A 88 -19.66 -13.92 5.36
CA GLN A 88 -19.71 -12.77 6.24
C GLN A 88 -18.75 -11.68 5.78
N TYR A 89 -18.92 -10.46 6.31
CA TYR A 89 -17.94 -9.41 6.22
C TYR A 89 -17.12 -9.35 7.51
N TYR A 90 -16.00 -8.62 7.43
CA TYR A 90 -15.17 -8.39 8.62
C TYR A 90 -14.84 -6.91 8.71
N VAL A 91 -14.59 -6.43 9.93
CA VAL A 91 -13.97 -5.12 10.14
C VAL A 91 -12.55 -5.34 10.61
N TYR A 92 -11.60 -4.78 9.91
CA TYR A 92 -10.19 -4.81 10.29
C TYR A 92 -9.74 -3.40 10.68
N ALA A 93 -9.45 -3.20 11.94
CA ALA A 93 -8.93 -1.95 12.47
C ALA A 93 -7.42 -2.02 12.68
N GLN A 94 -6.76 -0.91 12.37
CA GLN A 94 -5.32 -0.72 12.56
C GLN A 94 -5.09 0.53 13.40
N THR A 95 -4.26 0.40 14.44
CA THR A 95 -3.90 1.50 15.33
C THR A 95 -2.41 1.80 15.23
N MET A 96 -2.07 3.04 14.92
CA MET A 96 -0.71 3.58 14.86
C MET A 96 -0.70 4.96 15.50
N ASP A 97 0.24 5.20 16.43
CA ASP A 97 0.42 6.48 17.11
C ASP A 97 -0.87 7.04 17.75
N GLY A 98 -1.67 6.15 18.35
CA GLY A 98 -2.93 6.50 19.00
C GLY A 98 -4.10 6.78 18.05
N ARG A 99 -3.91 6.66 16.75
CA ARG A 99 -4.95 6.81 15.73
C ARG A 99 -5.36 5.45 15.20
N THR A 100 -6.67 5.20 15.12
CA THR A 100 -7.25 3.96 14.59
C THR A 100 -8.03 4.25 13.30
N GLN A 101 -7.82 3.40 12.29
CA GLN A 101 -8.61 3.38 11.06
C GLN A 101 -9.33 2.04 10.93
N TYR A 102 -10.57 2.06 10.47
CA TYR A 102 -11.46 0.90 10.38
C TYR A 102 -11.76 0.58 8.92
N GLY A 103 -11.36 -0.60 8.46
CA GLY A 103 -11.57 -1.07 7.11
C GLY A 103 -12.57 -2.22 7.04
N LEU A 104 -13.49 -2.16 6.08
CA LEU A 104 -14.41 -3.23 5.76
C LEU A 104 -13.71 -4.26 4.86
N VAL A 105 -13.61 -5.52 5.31
CA VAL A 105 -13.02 -6.62 4.56
C VAL A 105 -14.11 -7.29 3.73
N VAL A 106 -13.91 -7.33 2.41
CA VAL A 106 -14.90 -7.77 1.43
C VAL A 106 -14.27 -8.62 0.33
N ALA A 107 -15.08 -9.36 -0.40
CA ALA A 107 -14.77 -9.86 -1.73
C ALA A 107 -15.27 -8.84 -2.76
N ALA A 108 -14.33 -8.12 -3.41
CA ALA A 108 -14.60 -7.08 -4.41
C ALA A 108 -14.68 -7.68 -5.81
N TRP A 109 -15.59 -7.18 -6.65
CA TRP A 109 -15.86 -7.75 -7.96
C TRP A 109 -14.78 -7.44 -9.00
N VAL A 110 -14.30 -8.46 -9.68
CA VAL A 110 -13.24 -8.37 -10.70
C VAL A 110 -13.63 -7.42 -11.85
N GLU A 111 -14.88 -7.44 -12.30
CA GLU A 111 -15.33 -6.55 -13.40
C GLU A 111 -15.27 -5.06 -12.98
N ASP A 112 -15.44 -4.72 -11.71
CA ASP A 112 -15.28 -3.33 -11.25
C ASP A 112 -13.84 -2.83 -11.45
N TYR A 113 -12.85 -3.71 -11.36
CA TYR A 113 -11.47 -3.42 -11.70
C TYR A 113 -11.27 -3.34 -13.22
N MET A 114 -11.79 -4.31 -13.97
CA MET A 114 -11.63 -4.38 -15.43
C MET A 114 -12.30 -3.21 -16.15
N GLU A 115 -13.45 -2.75 -15.64
CA GLU A 115 -14.19 -1.61 -16.19
C GLU A 115 -13.73 -0.23 -15.64
N GLY A 116 -12.76 -0.23 -14.73
CA GLY A 116 -12.18 1.01 -14.18
C GLY A 116 -13.05 1.71 -13.14
N ARG A 117 -13.99 1.00 -12.51
CA ARG A 117 -14.71 1.50 -11.32
C ARG A 117 -13.85 1.41 -10.05
N ILE A 118 -12.97 0.42 -9.97
CA ILE A 118 -11.84 0.44 -9.05
C ILE A 118 -10.72 1.23 -9.72
N LYS A 119 -10.50 2.44 -9.27
CA LYS A 119 -9.64 3.43 -9.90
C LYS A 119 -8.20 3.32 -9.44
N LYS A 120 -7.29 3.49 -10.37
CA LYS A 120 -5.84 3.41 -10.20
C LYS A 120 -5.22 4.81 -10.26
N HIS A 121 -4.16 5.01 -9.52
CA HIS A 121 -3.34 6.22 -9.62
C HIS A 121 -1.85 5.91 -9.90
N GLU A 122 -1.50 4.62 -10.05
CA GLU A 122 -0.15 4.15 -10.34
C GLU A 122 -0.17 3.05 -11.41
N LEU A 123 0.85 3.02 -12.28
CA LEU A 123 1.03 1.95 -13.25
C LEU A 123 1.71 0.74 -12.59
N THR A 124 1.21 -0.44 -12.91
CA THR A 124 1.85 -1.68 -12.52
C THR A 124 3.04 -2.03 -13.42
N ARG A 125 4.02 -2.72 -12.85
CA ARG A 125 5.15 -3.30 -13.59
C ARG A 125 4.78 -4.73 -13.97
N ARG A 126 4.99 -5.07 -15.25
CA ARG A 126 4.60 -6.38 -15.81
C ARG A 126 5.28 -7.56 -15.10
N ASP A 127 6.56 -7.43 -14.75
CA ASP A 127 7.31 -8.47 -14.03
C ASP A 127 6.70 -8.77 -12.64
N LYS A 128 6.34 -7.72 -11.89
CA LYS A 128 5.70 -7.86 -10.58
C LYS A 128 4.25 -8.36 -10.67
N GLU A 129 3.54 -7.94 -11.69
CA GLU A 129 2.18 -8.39 -11.97
C GLU A 129 2.15 -9.90 -12.27
N GLU A 130 3.02 -10.37 -13.17
CA GLU A 130 3.16 -11.79 -13.55
C GLU A 130 3.55 -12.66 -12.35
N ASP A 131 4.49 -12.19 -11.50
CA ASP A 131 4.89 -12.84 -10.28
C ASP A 131 3.69 -13.02 -9.32
N ARG A 132 2.94 -11.97 -9.06
CA ARG A 132 1.74 -12.08 -8.20
C ARG A 132 0.63 -12.92 -8.82
N MET A 133 0.45 -12.89 -10.15
CA MET A 133 -0.48 -13.78 -10.84
C MET A 133 -0.13 -15.25 -10.63
N LYS A 134 1.16 -15.61 -10.70
CA LYS A 134 1.63 -16.97 -10.39
C LYS A 134 1.26 -17.37 -8.96
N HIS A 135 1.51 -16.51 -7.97
CA HIS A 135 1.11 -16.75 -6.58
C HIS A 135 -0.40 -16.99 -6.42
N VAL A 136 -1.24 -16.16 -7.06
CA VAL A 136 -2.70 -16.35 -7.02
C VAL A 136 -3.11 -17.65 -7.70
N ARG A 137 -2.53 -17.98 -8.85
CA ARG A 137 -2.85 -19.24 -9.58
C ARG A 137 -2.50 -20.48 -8.77
N VAL A 138 -1.28 -20.56 -8.20
CA VAL A 138 -0.81 -21.76 -7.49
C VAL A 138 -1.55 -21.96 -6.18
N ASN A 139 -1.82 -20.89 -5.42
CA ASN A 139 -2.57 -20.97 -4.17
C ASN A 139 -4.07 -21.13 -4.40
N ASN A 140 -4.56 -20.74 -5.58
CA ASN A 140 -5.98 -20.63 -5.89
C ASN A 140 -6.73 -19.77 -4.86
N ALA A 141 -6.08 -18.72 -4.38
CA ALA A 141 -6.56 -17.85 -3.31
C ALA A 141 -5.89 -16.46 -3.40
N ASN A 142 -6.58 -15.45 -2.91
CA ASN A 142 -6.01 -14.15 -2.57
C ASN A 142 -5.51 -14.22 -1.13
N VAL A 143 -4.23 -14.55 -0.95
CA VAL A 143 -3.60 -14.71 0.37
C VAL A 143 -3.33 -13.36 1.04
N GLU A 144 -3.09 -12.34 0.23
CA GLU A 144 -2.79 -10.98 0.67
C GLU A 144 -3.92 -10.02 0.25
N PRO A 145 -4.44 -9.20 1.17
CA PRO A 145 -5.48 -8.23 0.84
C PRO A 145 -4.95 -7.07 0.01
N VAL A 146 -5.84 -6.43 -0.74
CA VAL A 146 -5.61 -5.13 -1.35
C VAL A 146 -6.25 -4.04 -0.51
N PHE A 147 -5.72 -2.83 -0.58
CA PHE A 147 -6.13 -1.70 0.22
C PHE A 147 -6.86 -0.68 -0.64
N PHE A 148 -8.17 -0.48 -0.40
CA PHE A 148 -8.99 0.48 -1.11
C PHE A 148 -9.45 1.60 -0.20
N ALA A 149 -9.66 2.77 -0.81
CA ALA A 149 -10.37 3.89 -0.22
C ALA A 149 -11.74 4.04 -0.89
N TYR A 150 -12.75 4.45 -0.12
CA TYR A 150 -14.04 4.87 -0.64
C TYR A 150 -14.44 6.23 -0.04
N PRO A 151 -15.22 7.07 -0.77
CA PRO A 151 -15.78 8.29 -0.19
C PRO A 151 -16.63 7.95 1.03
N HIS A 152 -16.32 8.53 2.19
CA HIS A 152 -16.98 8.17 3.44
C HIS A 152 -18.50 8.25 3.34
N HIS A 153 -19.20 7.37 4.06
CA HIS A 153 -20.66 7.27 4.04
C HIS A 153 -21.17 7.07 5.48
N GLU A 154 -21.90 8.04 6.01
CA GLU A 154 -22.31 8.08 7.43
C GLU A 154 -23.02 6.81 7.91
N GLU A 155 -23.93 6.26 7.10
CA GLU A 155 -24.67 5.05 7.48
C GLU A 155 -23.78 3.81 7.48
N LEU A 156 -22.87 3.67 6.51
CA LEU A 156 -21.92 2.57 6.47
C LEU A 156 -20.95 2.65 7.67
N ASP A 157 -20.46 3.85 7.97
CA ASP A 157 -19.59 4.07 9.13
C ASP A 157 -20.32 3.75 10.44
N ALA A 158 -21.61 4.06 10.55
CA ALA A 158 -22.43 3.72 11.72
C ALA A 158 -22.62 2.21 11.90
N ILE A 159 -22.80 1.46 10.79
CA ILE A 159 -22.89 -0.02 10.84
C ILE A 159 -21.55 -0.61 11.29
N ILE A 160 -20.44 -0.13 10.73
CA ILE A 160 -19.09 -0.58 11.11
C ILE A 160 -18.83 -0.27 12.59
N ALA A 161 -19.15 0.94 13.05
CA ALA A 161 -18.96 1.33 14.45
C ALA A 161 -19.76 0.42 15.38
N ARG A 162 -21.03 0.14 15.07
CA ARG A 162 -21.86 -0.78 15.86
C ARG A 162 -21.29 -2.20 15.89
N ALA A 163 -20.77 -2.71 14.78
CA ALA A 163 -20.12 -4.03 14.77
C ALA A 163 -18.88 -4.10 15.67
N CYS A 164 -18.20 -2.97 15.86
CA CYS A 164 -17.02 -2.87 16.73
C CYS A 164 -17.33 -2.70 18.22
N GLU A 165 -18.61 -2.52 18.63
CA GLU A 165 -19.01 -2.49 20.04
C GLU A 165 -18.89 -3.86 20.73
N GLY A 166 -18.94 -4.95 19.94
CA GLY A 166 -18.79 -6.32 20.41
C GLY A 166 -17.34 -6.70 20.73
N ALA A 167 -17.17 -7.86 21.37
CA ALA A 167 -15.83 -8.41 21.60
C ALA A 167 -15.15 -8.74 20.25
N PRO A 168 -13.91 -8.32 20.03
CA PRO A 168 -13.22 -8.61 18.80
C PRO A 168 -12.83 -10.08 18.69
N GLU A 169 -12.82 -10.57 17.45
CA GLU A 169 -12.26 -11.88 17.12
C GLU A 169 -10.74 -11.90 17.32
N TYR A 170 -10.05 -10.85 16.84
CA TYR A 170 -8.62 -10.63 17.09
C TYR A 170 -8.41 -9.27 17.73
N ASP A 171 -7.45 -9.22 18.66
CA ASP A 171 -6.95 -7.98 19.25
C ASP A 171 -5.52 -8.23 19.74
N PHE A 172 -4.55 -7.65 19.04
CA PHE A 172 -3.14 -7.79 19.39
C PHE A 172 -2.31 -6.59 18.91
N VAL A 173 -1.20 -6.40 19.59
CA VAL A 173 -0.14 -5.45 19.16
C VAL A 173 1.01 -6.25 18.57
N SER A 174 1.47 -5.83 17.41
CA SER A 174 2.61 -6.42 16.73
C SER A 174 3.92 -6.09 17.43
N ASP A 175 4.77 -7.09 17.66
CA ASP A 175 6.09 -6.91 18.29
C ASP A 175 7.10 -6.26 17.34
N LEU A 176 6.82 -6.24 16.02
CA LEU A 176 7.73 -5.72 15.00
C LEU A 176 7.69 -4.20 14.90
N ASP A 177 6.53 -3.60 15.05
CA ASP A 177 6.31 -2.18 14.78
C ASP A 177 5.46 -1.48 15.86
N GLY A 178 4.93 -2.23 16.84
CA GLY A 178 4.08 -1.69 17.90
C GLY A 178 2.68 -1.30 17.43
N PHE A 179 2.26 -1.66 16.22
CA PHE A 179 0.94 -1.33 15.71
C PHE A 179 -0.13 -2.30 16.23
N GLY A 180 -1.30 -1.74 16.51
CA GLY A 180 -2.47 -2.51 16.94
C GLY A 180 -3.24 -3.07 15.74
N HIS A 181 -3.71 -4.30 15.87
CA HIS A 181 -4.51 -5.01 14.87
C HIS A 181 -5.71 -5.65 15.55
N THR A 182 -6.91 -5.20 15.17
CA THR A 182 -8.16 -5.69 15.73
C THR A 182 -9.10 -6.11 14.62
N LEU A 183 -9.80 -7.23 14.78
CA LEU A 183 -10.72 -7.74 13.77
C LEU A 183 -12.04 -8.15 14.43
N TRP A 184 -13.14 -7.76 13.82
CA TRP A 184 -14.50 -8.18 14.16
C TRP A 184 -15.15 -8.89 12.97
N VAL A 185 -16.12 -9.72 13.27
CA VAL A 185 -16.92 -10.44 12.28
C VAL A 185 -18.30 -9.81 12.19
N ILE A 186 -18.77 -9.52 10.99
CA ILE A 186 -20.14 -9.09 10.71
C ILE A 186 -20.90 -10.28 10.14
N SER A 187 -21.71 -10.95 10.96
CA SER A 187 -22.50 -12.11 10.60
C SER A 187 -24.03 -11.84 10.57
N ASP A 188 -24.45 -10.67 11.05
CA ASP A 188 -25.85 -10.28 11.00
C ASP A 188 -26.31 -10.08 9.55
N LYS A 189 -27.37 -10.79 9.15
CA LYS A 189 -27.84 -10.82 7.76
C LYS A 189 -28.43 -9.48 7.29
N GLU A 190 -29.01 -8.70 8.21
CA GLU A 190 -29.56 -7.37 7.89
C GLU A 190 -28.41 -6.39 7.64
N ASP A 191 -27.39 -6.41 8.49
CA ASP A 191 -26.19 -5.59 8.31
C ASP A 191 -25.43 -5.97 7.03
N ILE A 192 -25.26 -7.27 6.74
CA ILE A 192 -24.65 -7.75 5.49
C ILE A 192 -25.42 -7.22 4.27
N ALA A 193 -26.73 -7.39 4.25
CA ALA A 193 -27.58 -6.92 3.15
C ALA A 193 -27.49 -5.39 2.99
N ARG A 194 -27.51 -4.65 4.10
CA ARG A 194 -27.45 -3.19 4.08
C ARG A 194 -26.09 -2.69 3.62
N ILE A 195 -24.99 -3.24 4.10
CA ILE A 195 -23.62 -2.93 3.65
C ILE A 195 -23.52 -3.14 2.14
N THR A 196 -23.96 -4.31 1.65
CA THR A 196 -23.93 -4.65 0.22
C THR A 196 -24.71 -3.63 -0.61
N ALA A 197 -25.90 -3.21 -0.15
CA ALA A 197 -26.71 -2.21 -0.84
C ALA A 197 -26.06 -0.82 -0.86
N LEU A 198 -25.51 -0.37 0.26
CA LEU A 198 -24.83 0.92 0.36
C LEU A 198 -23.60 1.01 -0.55
N VAL A 199 -22.80 -0.06 -0.58
CA VAL A 199 -21.64 -0.11 -1.48
C VAL A 199 -22.06 -0.17 -2.95
N ALA A 200 -23.20 -0.81 -3.26
CA ALA A 200 -23.71 -0.85 -4.64
C ALA A 200 -24.07 0.54 -5.19
N GLU A 201 -24.40 1.50 -4.34
CA GLU A 201 -24.67 2.89 -4.72
C GLU A 201 -23.39 3.71 -4.99
N MET A 202 -22.23 3.25 -4.53
CA MET A 202 -20.97 3.96 -4.73
C MET A 202 -20.53 3.90 -6.20
N PRO A 203 -20.15 5.05 -6.81
CA PRO A 203 -19.74 5.07 -8.21
C PRO A 203 -18.34 4.45 -8.43
N ALA A 204 -17.45 4.57 -7.47
CA ALA A 204 -16.06 4.11 -7.57
C ALA A 204 -15.46 3.81 -6.20
N MET A 205 -14.38 3.04 -6.20
CA MET A 205 -13.39 2.92 -5.13
C MET A 205 -11.99 3.20 -5.69
N TYR A 206 -11.04 3.50 -4.82
CA TYR A 206 -9.70 3.93 -5.20
C TYR A 206 -8.66 3.01 -4.58
N ILE A 207 -7.72 2.52 -5.37
CA ILE A 207 -6.61 1.72 -4.83
C ILE A 207 -5.71 2.65 -4.04
N ALA A 208 -5.60 2.44 -2.73
CA ALA A 208 -4.66 3.15 -1.87
C ALA A 208 -3.28 2.47 -1.89
N ASP A 209 -3.26 1.13 -1.76
CA ASP A 209 -2.03 0.32 -1.79
C ASP A 209 -2.32 -1.05 -2.42
N GLY A 210 -1.29 -1.69 -3.01
CA GLY A 210 -1.42 -3.01 -3.62
C GLY A 210 -1.89 -3.01 -5.08
N HIS A 211 -1.45 -2.05 -5.91
CA HIS A 211 -1.78 -2.00 -7.33
C HIS A 211 -1.43 -3.30 -8.07
N HIS A 212 -0.24 -3.90 -7.81
CA HIS A 212 0.16 -5.17 -8.43
C HIS A 212 -0.71 -6.33 -7.95
N ARG A 213 -1.08 -6.37 -6.66
CA ARG A 213 -1.98 -7.39 -6.09
C ARG A 213 -3.39 -7.28 -6.68
N SER A 214 -3.90 -6.05 -6.82
CA SER A 214 -5.21 -5.80 -7.44
C SER A 214 -5.24 -6.26 -8.90
N ALA A 215 -4.22 -5.89 -9.68
CA ALA A 215 -4.09 -6.30 -11.07
C ALA A 215 -4.01 -7.83 -11.19
N ALA A 216 -3.13 -8.47 -10.42
CA ALA A 216 -2.94 -9.91 -10.46
C ALA A 216 -4.22 -10.68 -10.10
N ALA A 217 -4.93 -10.27 -9.05
CA ALA A 217 -6.18 -10.89 -8.63
C ALA A 217 -7.27 -10.77 -9.71
N ALA A 218 -7.44 -9.57 -10.28
CA ALA A 218 -8.44 -9.34 -11.32
C ALA A 218 -8.11 -10.09 -12.62
N LEU A 219 -6.86 -10.10 -13.06
CA LEU A 219 -6.44 -10.81 -14.26
C LEU A 219 -6.60 -12.32 -14.13
N VAL A 220 -6.20 -12.91 -12.99
CA VAL A 220 -6.40 -14.35 -12.74
C VAL A 220 -7.88 -14.69 -12.64
N GLY A 221 -8.70 -13.86 -11.99
CA GLY A 221 -10.15 -14.04 -11.97
C GLY A 221 -10.75 -14.06 -13.38
N ASN A 222 -10.33 -13.11 -14.23
CA ASN A 222 -10.77 -13.06 -15.63
C ASN A 222 -10.27 -14.26 -16.45
N GLU A 223 -9.04 -14.75 -16.22
CA GLU A 223 -8.54 -15.99 -16.84
C GLU A 223 -9.42 -17.19 -16.49
N LYS A 224 -9.76 -17.35 -15.20
CA LYS A 224 -10.63 -18.45 -14.75
C LYS A 224 -12.03 -18.36 -15.34
N LYS A 225 -12.60 -17.15 -15.44
CA LYS A 225 -13.87 -16.89 -16.13
C LYS A 225 -13.81 -17.38 -17.58
N LEU A 226 -12.76 -17.01 -18.33
CA LEU A 226 -12.61 -17.41 -19.73
C LEU A 226 -12.36 -18.90 -19.92
N GLN A 227 -11.78 -19.58 -18.94
CA GLN A 227 -11.49 -21.01 -18.96
C GLN A 227 -12.69 -21.87 -18.53
N ASN A 228 -13.68 -21.29 -17.83
CA ASN A 228 -14.84 -22.02 -17.34
C ASN A 228 -16.01 -21.96 -18.35
N PRO A 229 -16.28 -23.04 -19.12
CA PRO A 229 -17.40 -23.07 -20.08
C PRO A 229 -18.78 -23.03 -19.39
N ASN A 230 -18.85 -23.26 -18.08
CA ASN A 230 -20.06 -23.25 -17.28
C ASN A 230 -20.15 -22.02 -16.37
N HIS A 231 -19.43 -20.95 -16.71
CA HIS A 231 -19.43 -19.69 -15.95
C HIS A 231 -20.84 -19.14 -15.77
N GLN A 232 -21.23 -18.84 -14.52
CA GLN A 232 -22.57 -18.32 -14.17
C GLN A 232 -22.48 -16.88 -13.60
N GLY A 233 -21.32 -16.43 -13.12
CA GLY A 233 -21.08 -15.09 -12.65
C GLY A 233 -21.08 -14.92 -11.12
N ASP A 234 -21.33 -15.99 -10.38
CA ASP A 234 -21.36 -16.02 -8.92
C ASP A 234 -20.15 -16.76 -8.28
N GLU A 235 -19.29 -17.35 -9.13
CA GLU A 235 -18.12 -18.09 -8.67
C GLU A 235 -17.14 -17.20 -7.92
N GLU A 236 -16.42 -17.76 -6.93
CA GLU A 236 -15.50 -17.03 -6.05
C GLU A 236 -14.38 -16.31 -6.82
N TYR A 237 -13.89 -16.87 -7.92
CA TYR A 237 -12.86 -16.22 -8.75
C TYR A 237 -13.31 -14.92 -9.45
N ASN A 238 -14.62 -14.61 -9.45
CA ASN A 238 -15.12 -13.32 -9.91
C ASN A 238 -14.92 -12.20 -8.89
N TYR A 239 -14.40 -12.54 -7.73
CA TYR A 239 -14.17 -11.61 -6.63
C TYR A 239 -12.76 -11.76 -6.09
N PHE A 240 -12.26 -10.73 -5.44
CA PHE A 240 -10.95 -10.74 -4.80
C PHE A 240 -10.95 -9.98 -3.47
N LEU A 241 -10.05 -10.40 -2.59
CA LEU A 241 -9.93 -9.90 -1.22
C LEU A 241 -9.52 -8.43 -1.18
N ALA A 242 -10.34 -7.60 -0.57
CA ALA A 242 -10.05 -6.19 -0.35
C ALA A 242 -10.39 -5.74 1.07
N VAL A 243 -9.64 -4.78 1.59
CA VAL A 243 -9.97 -4.02 2.80
C VAL A 243 -10.23 -2.58 2.38
N CYS A 244 -11.46 -2.11 2.58
CA CYS A 244 -11.96 -0.83 2.11
C CYS A 244 -12.12 0.13 3.28
N PHE A 245 -11.44 1.27 3.24
CA PHE A 245 -11.48 2.31 4.28
C PHE A 245 -12.20 3.56 3.78
N PRO A 246 -12.94 4.27 4.63
CA PRO A 246 -13.43 5.58 4.28
C PRO A 246 -12.26 6.57 4.13
N ASP A 247 -12.32 7.41 3.12
CA ASP A 247 -11.23 8.35 2.75
C ASP A 247 -10.86 9.32 3.87
N ASN A 248 -11.82 9.69 4.71
CA ASN A 248 -11.63 10.61 5.85
C ASN A 248 -10.86 9.96 7.04
N GLN A 249 -10.67 8.65 7.04
CA GLN A 249 -9.84 7.96 8.04
C GLN A 249 -8.41 7.70 7.55
N LEU A 250 -8.12 7.90 6.29
CA LEU A 250 -6.82 7.60 5.72
C LEU A 250 -5.86 8.77 5.82
N HIS A 251 -4.59 8.45 6.00
CA HIS A 251 -3.50 9.41 6.05
C HIS A 251 -2.39 8.97 5.10
N ILE A 252 -2.06 9.84 4.15
CA ILE A 252 -0.92 9.64 3.26
C ILE A 252 0.28 10.30 3.91
N MET A 253 1.35 9.55 4.08
CA MET A 253 2.62 10.08 4.60
C MET A 253 3.47 10.65 3.47
N ASP A 254 4.40 11.52 3.83
CA ASP A 254 5.39 12.06 2.92
C ASP A 254 6.27 10.95 2.32
N TYR A 255 6.63 11.11 1.06
CA TYR A 255 7.57 10.23 0.37
C TYR A 255 8.74 11.08 -0.12
N ASN A 256 9.85 11.01 0.60
CA ASN A 256 10.98 11.92 0.49
C ASN A 256 12.03 11.40 -0.49
N ARG A 257 12.90 12.28 -0.96
CA ARG A 257 13.98 12.00 -1.91
C ARG A 257 15.32 12.25 -1.26
N VAL A 258 16.30 11.40 -1.59
CA VAL A 258 17.70 11.61 -1.24
C VAL A 258 18.55 11.40 -2.49
N VAL A 259 19.57 12.25 -2.69
CA VAL A 259 20.37 12.28 -3.92
C VAL A 259 21.85 12.27 -3.60
N LYS A 260 22.63 11.51 -4.38
CA LYS A 260 24.05 11.24 -4.14
C LYS A 260 24.99 12.39 -4.50
N ASP A 261 24.60 13.25 -5.43
CA ASP A 261 25.47 14.35 -5.92
C ASP A 261 24.63 15.56 -6.36
N LEU A 262 25.30 16.68 -6.59
CA LEU A 262 24.71 17.93 -7.07
C LEU A 262 25.00 18.20 -8.55
N ASN A 263 25.22 17.16 -9.35
CA ASN A 263 25.50 17.29 -10.79
C ASN A 263 26.68 18.23 -11.08
N GLY A 264 27.74 18.11 -10.30
CA GLY A 264 28.97 18.92 -10.44
C GLY A 264 28.92 20.33 -9.85
N MET A 265 27.80 20.77 -9.28
CA MET A 265 27.68 22.05 -8.58
C MET A 265 28.27 21.98 -7.16
N THR A 266 28.79 23.12 -6.66
CA THR A 266 28.99 23.29 -5.21
C THR A 266 27.65 23.52 -4.51
N GLU A 267 27.63 23.44 -3.18
CA GLU A 267 26.43 23.71 -2.38
C GLU A 267 25.91 25.15 -2.60
N GLU A 268 26.80 26.12 -2.64
CA GLU A 268 26.46 27.52 -2.90
C GLU A 268 25.87 27.71 -4.30
N GLN A 269 26.47 27.07 -5.32
CA GLN A 269 25.97 27.13 -6.68
C GLN A 269 24.58 26.49 -6.80
N PHE A 270 24.35 25.39 -6.12
CA PHE A 270 23.04 24.71 -6.10
C PHE A 270 21.98 25.58 -5.40
N LEU A 271 22.28 26.13 -4.21
CA LEU A 271 21.39 27.04 -3.49
C LEU A 271 21.05 28.28 -4.30
N GLU A 272 22.03 28.86 -5.02
CA GLU A 272 21.79 30.01 -5.90
C GLU A 272 20.91 29.63 -7.11
N ALA A 273 21.13 28.47 -7.71
CA ALA A 273 20.33 27.98 -8.83
C ALA A 273 18.88 27.74 -8.45
N LEU A 274 18.61 27.26 -7.23
CA LEU A 274 17.26 27.08 -6.71
C LEU A 274 16.44 28.37 -6.66
N LYS A 275 17.09 29.51 -6.43
CA LYS A 275 16.41 30.83 -6.35
C LYS A 275 15.72 31.26 -7.66
N ALA A 276 16.03 30.61 -8.78
CA ALA A 276 15.33 30.86 -10.02
C ALA A 276 13.84 30.49 -9.95
N ASP A 277 13.53 29.38 -9.26
CA ASP A 277 12.19 28.80 -9.23
C ASP A 277 11.57 28.78 -7.82
N PHE A 278 12.37 28.96 -6.77
CA PHE A 278 11.95 28.92 -5.36
C PHE A 278 12.37 30.16 -4.59
N GLU A 279 11.61 30.50 -3.57
CA GLU A 279 12.10 31.30 -2.45
C GLU A 279 12.87 30.35 -1.53
N VAL A 280 14.11 30.72 -1.16
CA VAL A 280 15.01 29.89 -0.36
C VAL A 280 15.29 30.58 0.96
N GLU A 281 14.90 29.94 2.07
CA GLU A 281 15.11 30.45 3.43
C GLU A 281 15.89 29.41 4.24
N GLU A 282 17.00 29.82 4.88
CA GLU A 282 17.76 28.93 5.76
C GLU A 282 17.07 28.79 7.12
N MET A 283 16.78 27.54 7.51
CA MET A 283 16.08 27.19 8.75
C MET A 283 17.04 26.73 9.88
N GLY A 284 18.33 26.63 9.58
CA GLY A 284 19.35 26.18 10.52
C GLY A 284 19.48 24.66 10.61
N THR A 285 19.96 24.16 11.76
CA THR A 285 20.28 22.73 11.94
C THR A 285 19.13 21.89 12.51
N ALA A 286 18.08 22.52 13.06
CA ALA A 286 16.91 21.84 13.56
C ALA A 286 16.05 21.33 12.39
N ILE A 287 15.48 20.12 12.55
CA ILE A 287 14.60 19.55 11.52
C ILE A 287 13.47 20.52 11.18
N TYR A 288 13.39 20.90 9.91
CA TYR A 288 12.25 21.63 9.35
C TYR A 288 11.36 20.69 8.56
N ARG A 289 10.05 20.70 8.83
CA ARG A 289 9.04 19.91 8.11
C ARG A 289 8.20 20.82 7.23
N PRO A 290 7.98 20.46 5.94
CA PRO A 290 7.04 21.20 5.09
C PRO A 290 5.64 21.27 5.74
N GLU A 291 5.04 22.45 5.73
CA GLU A 291 3.78 22.72 6.44
C GLU A 291 2.56 22.88 5.48
N ALA A 292 2.84 23.00 4.19
CA ALA A 292 1.81 23.21 3.17
C ALA A 292 2.25 22.70 1.80
N LEU A 293 1.31 22.53 0.87
CA LEU A 293 1.59 22.28 -0.54
C LEU A 293 2.50 23.38 -1.10
N HIS A 294 3.39 22.99 -2.04
CA HIS A 294 4.38 23.83 -2.72
C HIS A 294 5.49 24.36 -1.82
N VAL A 295 5.55 23.83 -0.58
CA VAL A 295 6.65 24.07 0.35
C VAL A 295 7.43 22.77 0.54
N PHE A 296 8.75 22.84 0.37
CA PHE A 296 9.67 21.72 0.49
C PHE A 296 10.71 22.00 1.59
N ALA A 297 11.28 20.95 2.15
CA ALA A 297 12.43 21.07 3.04
C ALA A 297 13.64 20.39 2.40
N LEU A 298 14.67 21.18 2.12
CA LEU A 298 15.97 20.70 1.64
C LEU A 298 16.92 20.54 2.82
N TYR A 299 17.58 19.39 2.95
CA TYR A 299 18.73 19.21 3.85
C TYR A 299 20.01 19.12 3.03
N LEU A 300 20.93 20.04 3.28
CA LEU A 300 22.20 20.18 2.53
C LEU A 300 23.27 20.79 3.45
N GLY A 301 24.48 20.23 3.46
CA GLY A 301 25.61 20.77 4.19
C GLY A 301 25.41 20.93 5.71
N GLY A 302 24.56 20.05 6.31
CA GLY A 302 24.25 20.12 7.75
C GLY A 302 23.12 21.08 8.12
N HIS A 303 22.50 21.76 7.15
CA HIS A 303 21.44 22.75 7.36
C HIS A 303 20.15 22.40 6.63
N TRP A 304 19.03 22.78 7.22
CA TRP A 304 17.71 22.73 6.60
C TRP A 304 17.38 24.06 5.93
N TYR A 305 16.76 23.97 4.76
CA TYR A 305 16.28 25.11 3.98
C TYR A 305 14.82 24.91 3.64
N LYS A 306 14.02 25.95 3.83
CA LYS A 306 12.66 26.02 3.32
C LYS A 306 12.71 26.48 1.87
N LEU A 307 12.07 25.72 0.97
CA LEU A 307 11.92 26.10 -0.42
C LEU A 307 10.42 26.30 -0.68
N THR A 308 10.01 27.49 -1.09
CA THR A 308 8.64 27.79 -1.51
C THR A 308 8.62 28.00 -3.02
N ALA A 309 7.88 27.17 -3.75
CA ALA A 309 7.76 27.31 -5.19
C ALA A 309 7.13 28.68 -5.54
N LYS A 310 7.76 29.40 -6.49
CA LYS A 310 7.27 30.71 -6.91
C LYS A 310 6.03 30.57 -7.79
N ASP A 311 5.19 31.60 -7.77
CA ASP A 311 4.03 31.70 -8.64
C ASP A 311 4.42 31.54 -10.12
N GLY A 312 3.58 30.82 -10.87
CA GLY A 312 3.78 30.55 -12.29
C GLY A 312 4.84 29.47 -12.59
N ARG A 313 5.33 28.75 -11.57
CA ARG A 313 6.26 27.62 -11.75
C ARG A 313 5.53 26.28 -11.81
N TYR A 314 4.26 26.27 -11.54
CA TYR A 314 3.35 25.13 -11.68
C TYR A 314 1.97 25.64 -12.16
N ASP A 315 1.14 24.74 -12.67
CA ASP A 315 -0.22 25.05 -13.15
C ASP A 315 -1.24 24.42 -12.21
N ASP A 316 -2.00 25.27 -11.51
CA ASP A 316 -3.06 24.85 -10.58
C ASP A 316 -4.20 24.09 -11.28
N ASN A 317 -4.33 24.23 -12.60
CA ASN A 317 -5.35 23.54 -13.40
C ASN A 317 -4.87 22.18 -13.93
N ASP A 318 -3.57 21.89 -13.85
CA ASP A 318 -3.02 20.58 -14.20
C ASP A 318 -2.97 19.68 -12.96
N PRO A 319 -3.85 18.66 -12.84
CA PRO A 319 -3.91 17.83 -11.64
C PRO A 319 -2.61 17.05 -11.35
N ILE A 320 -1.74 16.85 -12.35
CA ILE A 320 -0.42 16.22 -12.19
C ILE A 320 0.66 17.29 -12.00
N GLY A 321 0.61 18.38 -12.78
CA GLY A 321 1.59 19.46 -12.74
C GLY A 321 1.63 20.19 -11.40
N VAL A 322 0.50 20.27 -10.70
CA VAL A 322 0.36 20.92 -9.39
C VAL A 322 0.93 20.10 -8.22
N LEU A 323 1.22 18.81 -8.44
CA LEU A 323 1.76 17.95 -7.38
C LEU A 323 3.19 18.33 -7.00
N ASP A 324 3.49 18.37 -5.71
CA ASP A 324 4.83 18.65 -5.19
C ASP A 324 5.89 17.68 -5.74
N VAL A 325 5.50 16.42 -5.95
CA VAL A 325 6.38 15.43 -6.60
C VAL A 325 6.71 15.82 -8.04
N THR A 326 5.76 16.39 -8.79
CA THR A 326 5.99 16.85 -10.17
C THR A 326 6.82 18.12 -10.19
N ILE A 327 6.49 19.09 -9.34
CA ILE A 327 7.24 20.36 -9.21
C ILE A 327 8.70 20.06 -8.88
N SER A 328 8.96 19.26 -7.84
CA SER A 328 10.33 18.90 -7.45
C SER A 328 11.05 18.09 -8.52
N SER A 329 10.36 17.19 -9.22
CA SER A 329 10.95 16.39 -10.30
C SER A 329 11.39 17.29 -11.46
N ASN A 330 10.53 18.22 -11.88
CA ASN A 330 10.83 19.09 -13.03
C ASN A 330 11.86 20.17 -12.69
N LEU A 331 11.71 20.85 -11.55
CA LEU A 331 12.49 22.06 -11.24
C LEU A 331 13.79 21.78 -10.48
N ILE A 332 13.87 20.66 -9.76
CA ILE A 332 15.08 20.30 -8.99
C ILE A 332 15.76 19.09 -9.60
N LEU A 333 15.06 17.94 -9.71
CA LEU A 333 15.68 16.68 -10.08
C LEU A 333 16.12 16.67 -11.55
N ASP A 334 15.25 17.05 -12.49
CA ASP A 334 15.61 17.10 -13.91
C ASP A 334 16.43 18.36 -14.22
N LYS A 335 15.88 19.54 -13.94
CA LYS A 335 16.47 20.82 -14.38
C LYS A 335 17.87 21.09 -13.81
N LEU A 336 18.07 20.82 -12.52
CA LEU A 336 19.35 21.11 -11.84
C LEU A 336 20.24 19.86 -11.73
N LEU A 337 19.67 18.72 -11.38
CA LEU A 337 20.43 17.50 -11.11
C LEU A 337 20.54 16.56 -12.30
N GLY A 338 19.77 16.80 -13.40
CA GLY A 338 19.78 15.99 -14.60
C GLY A 338 19.19 14.58 -14.40
N ILE A 339 18.42 14.36 -13.32
CA ILE A 339 17.73 13.12 -13.02
C ILE A 339 16.38 13.13 -13.73
N LYS A 340 16.30 12.50 -14.89
CA LYS A 340 15.10 12.50 -15.77
C LYS A 340 14.15 11.34 -15.50
N ASP A 341 14.68 10.18 -15.15
CA ASP A 341 13.88 8.98 -14.87
C ASP A 341 14.14 8.50 -13.44
N LEU A 342 13.18 8.78 -12.58
CA LEU A 342 13.23 8.42 -11.16
C LEU A 342 13.24 6.89 -10.89
N ARG A 343 12.90 6.07 -11.90
CA ARG A 343 12.84 4.61 -11.76
C ARG A 343 14.19 3.94 -12.03
N SER A 344 15.02 4.55 -12.86
CA SER A 344 16.26 3.94 -13.35
C SER A 344 17.53 4.66 -12.90
N ASP A 345 17.46 5.94 -12.52
CA ASP A 345 18.64 6.71 -12.08
C ASP A 345 19.10 6.23 -10.69
N LYS A 346 20.35 5.75 -10.61
CA LYS A 346 20.96 5.21 -9.38
C LYS A 346 21.48 6.29 -8.42
N ARG A 347 21.39 7.57 -8.79
CA ARG A 347 21.79 8.69 -7.94
C ARG A 347 20.70 9.11 -6.97
N ILE A 348 19.45 8.72 -7.22
CA ILE A 348 18.30 9.01 -6.36
C ILE A 348 17.85 7.76 -5.61
N ASP A 349 17.41 7.96 -4.36
CA ASP A 349 16.71 6.96 -3.57
C ASP A 349 15.54 7.63 -2.81
N PHE A 350 14.66 6.83 -2.23
CA PHE A 350 13.40 7.29 -1.64
C PHE A 350 13.29 6.86 -0.18
N VAL A 351 12.74 7.74 0.65
CA VAL A 351 12.55 7.52 2.08
C VAL A 351 11.07 7.77 2.44
N GLY A 352 10.35 6.71 2.81
CA GLY A 352 8.96 6.82 3.27
C GLY A 352 8.89 7.55 4.61
N GLY A 353 7.84 8.35 4.79
CA GLY A 353 7.63 9.20 5.96
C GLY A 353 7.63 8.49 7.29
N ILE A 354 7.32 7.17 7.31
CA ILE A 354 7.39 6.34 8.52
C ILE A 354 8.79 6.33 9.17
N ARG A 355 9.86 6.56 8.40
CA ARG A 355 11.23 6.65 8.90
C ARG A 355 11.55 8.01 9.55
N GLY A 356 10.66 8.99 9.37
CA GLY A 356 10.85 10.36 9.86
C GLY A 356 11.92 11.15 9.11
N LEU A 357 11.91 12.48 9.31
CA LEU A 357 12.85 13.38 8.63
C LEU A 357 14.29 13.26 9.17
N GLY A 358 14.48 12.73 10.38
CA GLY A 358 15.80 12.43 10.93
C GLY A 358 16.60 11.41 10.12
N GLU A 359 15.93 10.51 9.42
CA GLU A 359 16.59 9.58 8.49
C GLU A 359 17.21 10.31 7.30
N LEU A 360 16.59 11.40 6.84
CA LEU A 360 17.11 12.22 5.74
C LEU A 360 18.44 12.85 6.12
N SER A 361 18.48 13.54 7.28
CA SER A 361 19.73 14.15 7.78
C SER A 361 20.78 13.08 8.06
N ARG A 362 20.43 11.95 8.67
CA ARG A 362 21.35 10.84 8.93
C ARG A 362 22.04 10.35 7.64
N ARG A 363 21.30 10.14 6.54
CA ARG A 363 21.85 9.66 5.27
C ARG A 363 22.77 10.68 4.59
N VAL A 364 22.49 11.96 4.77
CA VAL A 364 23.37 13.03 4.27
C VAL A 364 24.62 13.18 5.14
N ASP A 365 24.47 13.24 6.45
CA ASP A 365 25.59 13.43 7.40
C ASP A 365 26.57 12.26 7.39
N SER A 366 26.08 11.05 7.11
CA SER A 366 26.95 9.86 6.94
C SER A 366 27.75 9.86 5.64
N GLY A 367 27.47 10.77 4.71
CA GLY A 367 28.08 10.81 3.39
C GLY A 367 27.53 9.78 2.40
N GLU A 368 26.48 9.03 2.76
CA GLU A 368 25.75 8.13 1.86
C GLU A 368 25.08 8.90 0.73
N MET A 369 24.51 10.05 1.08
CA MET A 369 23.83 10.97 0.17
C MET A 369 24.40 12.38 0.31
N LYS A 370 24.25 13.20 -0.72
CA LYS A 370 24.71 14.58 -0.72
C LYS A 370 23.64 15.57 -0.27
N MET A 371 22.38 15.29 -0.61
CA MET A 371 21.25 16.10 -0.22
C MET A 371 20.00 15.25 0.04
N ALA A 372 19.08 15.81 0.78
CA ALA A 372 17.74 15.24 0.95
C ALA A 372 16.66 16.30 0.71
N LEU A 373 15.53 15.87 0.15
CA LEU A 373 14.37 16.72 -0.12
C LEU A 373 13.14 16.08 0.50
N ALA A 374 12.56 16.74 1.48
CA ALA A 374 11.27 16.37 2.06
C ALA A 374 10.15 17.13 1.37
N LEU A 375 9.07 16.41 1.08
CA LEU A 375 7.88 16.92 0.42
C LEU A 375 6.71 16.98 1.41
N TYR A 376 5.75 17.86 1.13
CA TYR A 376 4.46 17.80 1.79
C TYR A 376 3.67 16.59 1.27
N PRO A 377 2.98 15.83 2.13
CA PRO A 377 2.22 14.64 1.69
C PRO A 377 1.12 15.00 0.69
N VAL A 378 0.91 14.15 -0.29
CA VAL A 378 -0.27 14.21 -1.16
C VAL A 378 -1.54 14.00 -0.33
N THR A 379 -2.59 14.74 -0.62
CA THR A 379 -3.89 14.59 0.06
C THR A 379 -4.74 13.49 -0.57
N MET A 380 -5.66 12.92 0.21
CA MET A 380 -6.66 11.97 -0.33
C MET A 380 -7.49 12.60 -1.45
N LYS A 381 -7.81 13.91 -1.33
CA LYS A 381 -8.51 14.63 -2.38
C LYS A 381 -7.73 14.68 -3.70
N GLN A 382 -6.43 14.98 -3.67
CA GLN A 382 -5.59 14.98 -4.86
C GLN A 382 -5.52 13.58 -5.50
N LEU A 383 -5.39 12.53 -4.69
CA LEU A 383 -5.39 11.15 -5.18
C LEU A 383 -6.70 10.81 -5.91
N ILE A 384 -7.83 11.14 -5.30
CA ILE A 384 -9.17 10.89 -5.85
C ILE A 384 -9.36 11.68 -7.16
N ASP A 385 -9.08 12.99 -7.15
CA ASP A 385 -9.22 13.86 -8.32
C ASP A 385 -8.39 13.34 -9.50
N ILE A 386 -7.16 12.90 -9.27
CA ILE A 386 -6.27 12.35 -10.31
C ILE A 386 -6.82 11.02 -10.83
N ALA A 387 -7.18 10.11 -9.95
CA ALA A 387 -7.73 8.81 -10.33
C ALA A 387 -9.07 8.95 -11.10
N ASP A 388 -9.89 9.94 -10.76
CA ASP A 388 -11.16 10.24 -11.44
C ASP A 388 -10.97 10.75 -12.87
N THR A 389 -9.89 11.48 -13.12
CA THR A 389 -9.55 11.95 -14.47
C THR A 389 -8.87 10.88 -15.32
N GLY A 390 -8.60 9.69 -14.77
CA GLY A 390 -7.85 8.62 -15.46
C GLY A 390 -6.36 8.92 -15.61
N ASN A 391 -5.86 9.94 -14.93
CA ASN A 391 -4.44 10.27 -14.90
C ASN A 391 -3.67 9.36 -13.92
N ILE A 392 -2.37 9.31 -14.13
CA ILE A 392 -1.44 8.49 -13.32
C ILE A 392 -0.46 9.43 -12.62
N MET A 393 -0.28 9.20 -11.32
CA MET A 393 0.71 9.92 -10.53
C MET A 393 2.14 9.51 -10.93
N PRO A 394 3.11 10.41 -10.78
CA PRO A 394 4.52 10.02 -10.83
C PRO A 394 4.84 8.90 -9.84
N PRO A 395 5.87 8.09 -10.08
CA PRO A 395 6.25 7.02 -9.16
C PRO A 395 6.65 7.58 -7.79
N LYS A 396 6.40 6.79 -6.72
CA LYS A 396 6.77 7.16 -5.36
C LYS A 396 6.12 8.47 -4.88
N THR A 397 4.82 8.59 -5.13
CA THR A 397 4.02 9.76 -4.73
C THR A 397 3.27 9.52 -3.42
N THR A 398 2.72 8.32 -3.20
CA THR A 398 1.89 7.98 -2.05
C THR A 398 2.58 6.95 -1.15
N TRP A 399 2.42 7.12 0.16
CA TRP A 399 2.85 6.16 1.18
C TRP A 399 1.76 6.06 2.24
N PHE A 400 1.06 4.92 2.27
CA PHE A 400 0.01 4.65 3.26
C PHE A 400 0.57 3.82 4.42
N GLU A 401 0.27 4.25 5.65
CA GLU A 401 0.53 3.51 6.89
C GLU A 401 -0.71 3.56 7.81
N PRO A 402 -0.92 2.51 8.60
CA PRO A 402 -0.21 1.22 8.65
C PRO A 402 -0.42 0.37 7.40
N LYS A 403 0.57 -0.44 7.04
CA LYS A 403 0.40 -1.47 6.00
C LYS A 403 -0.54 -2.57 6.48
N LEU A 404 -1.42 -3.05 5.61
CA LEU A 404 -2.30 -4.18 5.92
C LEU A 404 -1.48 -5.41 6.29
N ARG A 405 -1.88 -6.13 7.32
CA ARG A 405 -1.33 -7.47 7.60
C ARG A 405 -1.95 -8.48 6.66
N SER A 406 -1.11 -9.35 6.13
CA SER A 406 -1.52 -10.54 5.40
C SER A 406 -1.78 -11.69 6.36
N GLY A 407 -2.72 -12.58 6.03
CA GLY A 407 -3.01 -13.79 6.81
C GLY A 407 -4.05 -13.64 7.93
N LEU A 408 -4.64 -12.46 8.12
CA LEU A 408 -5.77 -12.32 9.05
C LEU A 408 -7.08 -12.86 8.47
N VAL A 409 -7.28 -12.65 7.17
CA VAL A 409 -8.35 -13.24 6.37
C VAL A 409 -7.81 -13.49 4.96
N ILE A 410 -8.15 -14.63 4.37
CA ILE A 410 -7.76 -15.07 3.03
C ILE A 410 -9.03 -15.41 2.27
N HIS A 411 -9.08 -15.08 0.97
CA HIS A 411 -10.19 -15.42 0.09
C HIS A 411 -9.80 -16.52 -0.90
N GLU A 412 -10.46 -17.66 -0.85
CA GLU A 412 -10.27 -18.80 -1.77
C GLU A 412 -11.08 -18.59 -3.04
N LEU A 413 -10.56 -19.00 -4.21
CA LEU A 413 -11.15 -18.77 -5.52
C LEU A 413 -12.00 -19.96 -6.05
N VAL A 414 -12.52 -20.79 -5.15
CA VAL A 414 -13.37 -21.95 -5.43
C VAL A 414 -14.59 -21.99 -4.53
#